data_3a3086228285a704240ee5d5fb8a4a90
#
_entry.id   3a3086228285a704240ee5d5fb8a4a90
#
_cell.length_a   1.000
_cell.length_b   1.000
_cell.length_c   1.000
_cell.angle_alpha   90.00
_cell.angle_beta   90.00
_cell.angle_gamma   90.00
#
_symmetry.space_group_name_H-M   'P 1'
#
loop_
_entity.id
_entity.type
_entity.pdbx_description
1 polymer ?
#
loop_
_entity_poly.entity_id
_entity_poly.type
_entity_poly.pdbx_seq_one_letter_code
_entity_poly.pdbx_strand_id
1 'polypeptide(L)' 'MKYFKTWLIDNYLKVDNYLGDLAKDIKYDKDFPRTNDENKIYNYLKNSGACKECLDTFKEAYKMYNSIK' A
#
# COMPACT_ATOMS: atom_id res chain seq x y z
N MET A 1 -3.07 3.73 16.48
CA MET A 1 -2.58 2.88 15.37
C MET A 1 -2.68 3.63 14.05
N LYS A 2 -1.64 3.58 13.21
CA LYS A 2 -1.65 4.27 11.92
C LYS A 2 -2.39 3.45 10.88
N TYR A 3 -3.04 4.13 9.94
CA TYR A 3 -3.57 3.46 8.76
C TYR A 3 -2.43 2.87 7.95
N PHE A 4 -2.72 1.82 7.20
CA PHE A 4 -1.73 1.19 6.32
C PHE A 4 -1.05 2.22 5.41
N LYS A 5 -1.83 3.10 4.79
CA LYS A 5 -1.30 4.15 3.92
C LYS A 5 -0.25 5.00 4.65
N THR A 6 -0.58 5.47 5.84
CA THR A 6 0.32 6.32 6.61
C THR A 6 1.59 5.56 7.01
N TRP A 7 1.44 4.33 7.47
CA TRP A 7 2.57 3.49 7.83
C TRP A 7 3.50 3.27 6.64
N LEU A 8 2.93 2.95 5.48
CA LEU A 8 3.74 2.68 4.30
C LEU A 8 4.51 3.93 3.86
N ILE A 9 3.84 5.08 3.82
CA ILE A 9 4.48 6.33 3.43
C ILE A 9 5.59 6.69 4.42
N ASP A 10 5.32 6.60 5.72
CA ASP A 10 6.30 6.98 6.74
C ASP A 10 7.56 6.12 6.66
N ASN A 11 7.44 4.86 6.29
CA ASN A 11 8.56 3.94 6.32
C ASN A 11 9.26 3.73 4.99
N TYR A 12 8.55 3.91 3.87
CA TYR A 12 9.09 3.47 2.57
C TYR A 12 9.08 4.53 1.48
N LEU A 13 8.52 5.71 1.71
CA LEU A 13 8.41 6.71 0.65
C LEU A 13 9.75 7.05 0.00
N LYS A 14 10.80 7.11 0.80
CA LYS A 14 12.14 7.49 0.33
C LYS A 14 13.02 6.28 0.04
N VAL A 15 12.49 5.09 0.18
CA VAL A 15 13.25 3.86 -0.09
C VAL A 15 13.24 3.60 -1.59
N ASP A 16 14.41 3.33 -2.15
CA ASP A 16 14.56 3.14 -3.59
C ASP A 16 14.40 1.66 -3.94
N ASN A 17 13.16 1.20 -3.84
CA ASN A 17 12.80 -0.17 -4.24
C ASN A 17 11.30 -0.22 -4.54
N TYR A 18 10.79 -1.43 -4.82
CA TYR A 18 9.38 -1.60 -5.19
C TYR A 18 8.40 -1.18 -4.09
N LEU A 19 8.79 -1.27 -2.81
CA LEU A 19 7.95 -0.77 -1.72
C LEU A 19 7.88 0.75 -1.74
N GLY A 20 8.99 1.41 -2.04
CA GLY A 20 9.01 2.86 -2.20
C GLY A 20 8.16 3.32 -3.37
N ASP A 21 8.19 2.57 -4.47
CA ASP A 21 7.35 2.88 -5.63
C ASP A 21 5.87 2.79 -5.27
N LEU A 22 5.48 1.74 -4.54
CA LEU A 22 4.11 1.60 -4.08
C LEU A 22 3.71 2.75 -3.15
N ALA A 23 4.61 3.13 -2.23
CA ALA A 23 4.34 4.23 -1.31
C ALA A 23 4.11 5.54 -2.05
N LYS A 24 4.88 5.81 -3.09
CA LYS A 24 4.71 7.02 -3.92
C LYS A 24 3.37 7.00 -4.63
N ASP A 25 3.03 5.87 -5.24
CA ASP A 25 1.76 5.75 -5.95
C ASP A 25 0.58 6.00 -5.03
N ILE A 26 0.63 5.43 -3.84
CA ILE A 26 -0.44 5.59 -2.85
C ILE A 26 -0.51 7.01 -2.33
N LYS A 27 0.64 7.64 -2.09
CA LYS A 27 0.70 9.01 -1.58
C LYS A 27 0.00 9.99 -2.52
N TYR A 28 0.20 9.80 -3.82
CA TYR A 28 -0.33 10.74 -4.82
C TYR A 28 -1.71 10.34 -5.35
N ASP A 29 -2.28 9.25 -4.84
CA ASP A 29 -3.61 8.80 -5.23
C ASP A 29 -4.65 9.41 -4.29
N LYS A 30 -5.36 10.41 -4.78
CA LYS A 30 -6.37 11.12 -3.99
C LYS A 30 -7.57 10.25 -3.63
N ASP A 31 -7.82 9.21 -4.41
CA ASP A 31 -8.99 8.36 -4.22
C ASP A 31 -8.69 7.11 -3.41
N PHE A 32 -7.45 6.97 -2.93
CA PHE A 32 -7.09 5.79 -2.16
C PHE A 32 -7.95 5.67 -0.91
N PRO A 33 -8.55 4.48 -0.66
CA PRO A 33 -9.51 4.35 0.44
C PRO A 33 -8.86 4.50 1.82
N ARG A 34 -9.57 5.17 2.72
CA ARG A 34 -9.14 5.34 4.11
C ARG A 34 -9.63 4.16 4.93
N THR A 35 -8.96 3.05 4.78
CA THR A 35 -9.34 1.81 5.48
C THR A 35 -8.12 0.99 5.77
N ASN A 36 -8.22 0.11 6.76
CA ASN A 36 -7.21 -0.89 7.06
C ASN A 36 -7.66 -2.29 6.63
N ASP A 37 -8.77 -2.37 5.89
CA ASP A 37 -9.25 -3.65 5.39
C ASP A 37 -8.42 -4.05 4.18
N GLU A 38 -7.67 -5.14 4.32
CA GLU A 38 -6.79 -5.63 3.26
C GLU A 38 -7.56 -5.90 1.97
N ASN A 39 -8.73 -6.52 2.08
CA ASN A 39 -9.51 -6.86 0.90
C ASN A 39 -10.02 -5.62 0.16
N LYS A 40 -10.43 -4.61 0.90
CA LYS A 40 -10.89 -3.35 0.28
C LYS A 40 -9.77 -2.66 -0.47
N ILE A 41 -8.58 -2.60 0.13
CA ILE A 41 -7.43 -1.98 -0.52
C ILE A 41 -7.02 -2.80 -1.74
N TYR A 42 -6.96 -4.12 -1.60
CA TYR A 42 -6.59 -4.99 -2.70
C TYR A 42 -7.54 -4.82 -3.89
N ASN A 43 -8.85 -4.82 -3.61
CA ASN A 43 -9.85 -4.65 -4.66
C ASN A 43 -9.77 -3.27 -5.31
N TYR A 44 -9.52 -2.25 -4.51
CA TYR A 44 -9.33 -0.90 -5.06
C TYR A 44 -8.15 -0.87 -6.03
N LEU A 45 -7.01 -1.43 -5.64
CA LEU A 45 -5.83 -1.45 -6.48
C LEU A 45 -6.09 -2.24 -7.76
N LYS A 46 -6.73 -3.40 -7.63
CA LYS A 46 -7.05 -4.24 -8.77
C LYS A 46 -7.97 -3.51 -9.76
N ASN A 47 -8.99 -2.85 -9.24
CA ASN A 47 -9.94 -2.12 -10.08
C ASN A 47 -9.33 -0.87 -10.70
N SER A 48 -8.27 -0.34 -10.11
CA SER A 48 -7.55 0.81 -10.65
C SER A 48 -6.55 0.43 -11.74
N GLY A 49 -6.46 -0.86 -12.07
CA GLY A 49 -5.58 -1.31 -13.13
C GLY A 49 -4.16 -1.64 -12.67
N ALA A 50 -3.95 -1.84 -11.38
CA ALA A 50 -2.63 -2.22 -10.88
C ALA A 50 -2.20 -3.56 -11.47
N CYS A 51 -0.93 -3.67 -11.85
CA CYS A 51 -0.40 -4.91 -12.40
C CYS A 51 -0.21 -5.94 -11.28
N LYS A 52 0.00 -7.19 -11.69
CA LYS A 52 0.20 -8.28 -10.74
C LYS A 52 1.34 -8.00 -9.78
N GLU A 53 2.43 -7.44 -10.28
CA GLU A 53 3.59 -7.13 -9.45
C GLU A 53 3.25 -6.10 -8.36
N CYS A 54 2.44 -5.11 -8.71
CA CYS A 54 1.99 -4.12 -7.75
C CYS A 54 1.11 -4.77 -6.67
N LEU A 55 0.21 -5.66 -7.08
CA LEU A 55 -0.66 -6.36 -6.14
C LEU A 55 0.15 -7.27 -5.22
N ASP A 56 1.15 -7.95 -5.75
CA ASP A 56 2.03 -8.80 -4.95
C ASP A 56 2.83 -7.97 -3.94
N THR A 57 3.32 -6.81 -4.37
CA THR A 57 4.03 -5.88 -3.49
C THR A 57 3.12 -5.41 -2.36
N PHE A 58 1.88 -5.08 -2.69
CA PHE A 58 0.91 -4.68 -1.67
C PHE A 58 0.71 -5.79 -0.63
N LYS A 59 0.55 -7.03 -1.08
CA LYS A 59 0.35 -8.15 -0.16
C LYS A 59 1.52 -8.30 0.81
N GLU A 60 2.74 -8.19 0.31
CA GLU A 60 3.92 -8.25 1.15
C GLU A 60 3.96 -7.10 2.16
N ALA A 61 3.68 -5.89 1.69
CA ALA A 61 3.67 -4.71 2.54
C ALA A 61 2.61 -4.85 3.64
N TYR A 62 1.43 -5.33 3.27
CA TYR A 62 0.36 -5.48 4.25
C TYR A 62 0.70 -6.54 5.29
N LYS A 63 1.37 -7.60 4.88
CA LYS A 63 1.83 -8.64 5.80
C LYS A 63 2.80 -8.08 6.83
N MET A 64 3.72 -7.22 6.39
CA MET A 64 4.63 -6.55 7.31
C MET A 64 3.88 -5.61 8.26
N TYR A 65 2.92 -4.86 7.75
CA TYR A 65 2.11 -3.97 8.55
C TYR A 65 1.35 -4.74 9.63
N ASN A 66 0.77 -5.88 9.27
CA ASN A 66 0.05 -6.72 10.22
C ASN A 66 0.96 -7.26 11.33
N SER A 67 2.22 -7.53 11.02
CA SER A 67 3.12 -8.11 12.00
C SER A 67 3.55 -7.14 13.08
N ILE A 68 3.37 -5.84 12.87
CA ILE A 68 3.73 -4.80 13.84
C ILE A 68 2.52 -4.17 14.53
N LYS A 69 1.35 -4.59 14.19
CA LYS A 69 0.11 -4.09 14.79
C LYS A 69 0.03 -4.41 16.27
#